data_ede225afa899e66a1f1fade8486b6948
#
_entry.id   ede225afa899e66a1f1fade8486b6948
#
_cell.length_a   1.000
_cell.length_b   1.000
_cell.length_c   1.000
_cell.angle_alpha   90.00
_cell.angle_beta   90.00
_cell.angle_gamma   90.00
#
_symmetry.space_group_name_H-M   'P 1'
#
loop_
_entity.id
_entity.type
_entity.pdbx_description
1 polymer ?
#
loop_
_entity_poly.entity_id
_entity_poly.type
_entity_poly.pdbx_seq_one_letter_code
_entity_poly.pdbx_strand_id
1 'polypeptide(L)'
;TTTKAKTTKSEPKKTETKKATTASSNSSVISYTDEEFDMLCYVLQGEVGNCSEQSKIAVANVIINRVKTGRFGSSISDVLTAPNQFTAINGYYSGRNKPTQNTIDCAKRALNGEDNSNGAVYYYAPKYCGGSTAAWFESLTFCMELDGQRYFK
;
A
#
# COMPACT_ATOMS: atom_id res chain seq x y z
N THR A 1 -31.98 -24.43 61.03
CA THR A 1 -30.66 -24.15 60.49
C THR A 1 -30.76 -24.04 58.99
N THR A 2 -30.77 -22.81 58.49
CA THR A 2 -30.87 -22.48 57.05
C THR A 2 -29.48 -22.32 56.49
N THR A 3 -29.13 -23.16 55.53
CA THR A 3 -27.89 -23.02 54.76
C THR A 3 -28.15 -22.21 53.50
N LYS A 4 -27.54 -21.05 53.41
CA LYS A 4 -27.70 -20.12 52.28
C LYS A 4 -26.72 -20.49 51.20
N ALA A 5 -27.21 -20.95 50.05
CA ALA A 5 -26.39 -21.19 48.86
C ALA A 5 -25.97 -19.86 48.20
N LYS A 6 -24.68 -19.71 48.00
CA LYS A 6 -24.09 -18.53 47.34
C LYS A 6 -23.97 -18.79 45.86
N THR A 7 -24.81 -18.14 45.09
CA THR A 7 -24.76 -18.17 43.62
C THR A 7 -23.63 -17.27 43.14
N THR A 8 -22.60 -17.84 42.55
CA THR A 8 -21.56 -17.10 41.86
C THR A 8 -22.03 -16.80 40.44
N LYS A 9 -22.27 -15.53 40.18
CA LYS A 9 -22.61 -14.98 38.86
C LYS A 9 -21.31 -14.79 38.08
N SER A 10 -21.10 -15.61 37.08
CA SER A 10 -20.00 -15.43 36.12
C SER A 10 -20.36 -14.32 35.15
N GLU A 11 -19.58 -13.25 35.15
CA GLU A 11 -19.64 -12.19 34.13
C GLU A 11 -19.11 -12.70 32.80
N PRO A 12 -19.74 -12.34 31.67
CA PRO A 12 -19.19 -12.65 30.38
C PRO A 12 -18.00 -11.73 30.05
N LYS A 13 -16.88 -12.34 29.75
CA LYS A 13 -15.64 -11.69 29.32
C LYS A 13 -15.92 -10.89 28.06
N LYS A 14 -15.90 -9.57 28.19
CA LYS A 14 -16.07 -8.62 27.09
C LYS A 14 -14.88 -8.77 26.15
N THR A 15 -15.09 -9.30 24.97
CA THR A 15 -14.11 -9.32 23.90
C THR A 15 -13.91 -7.89 23.46
N GLU A 16 -12.79 -7.28 23.81
CA GLU A 16 -12.39 -5.99 23.26
C GLU A 16 -12.03 -6.18 21.80
N THR A 17 -12.92 -5.74 20.94
CA THR A 17 -12.61 -5.56 19.53
C THR A 17 -11.57 -4.45 19.45
N LYS A 18 -10.35 -4.80 19.07
CA LYS A 18 -9.28 -3.83 18.82
C LYS A 18 -9.75 -2.87 17.74
N LYS A 19 -10.16 -1.68 18.14
CA LYS A 19 -10.55 -0.59 17.25
C LYS A 19 -9.29 -0.21 16.48
N ALA A 20 -9.29 -0.44 15.13
CA ALA A 20 -8.21 0.02 14.27
C ALA A 20 -8.06 1.52 14.44
N THR A 21 -6.92 1.94 14.97
CA THR A 21 -6.60 3.36 15.12
C THR A 21 -6.30 3.90 13.73
N THR A 22 -7.21 4.66 13.18
CA THR A 22 -6.98 5.39 11.95
C THR A 22 -5.95 6.47 12.28
N ALA A 23 -4.71 6.28 11.86
CA ALA A 23 -3.72 7.34 11.91
C ALA A 23 -4.06 8.37 10.85
N SER A 24 -5.04 9.23 11.16
CA SER A 24 -5.35 10.39 10.37
C SER A 24 -4.39 11.50 10.77
N SER A 25 -3.24 11.59 10.11
CA SER A 25 -2.59 12.88 10.06
C SER A 25 -3.47 13.77 9.18
N ASN A 26 -3.82 14.97 9.65
CA ASN A 26 -4.68 15.95 8.94
C ASN A 26 -4.13 16.39 7.56
N SER A 27 -3.03 15.81 7.09
CA SER A 27 -2.32 16.16 5.84
C SER A 27 -2.30 15.04 4.81
N SER A 28 -2.80 13.84 5.12
CA SER A 28 -2.78 12.73 4.16
C SER A 28 -3.81 12.91 3.04
N VAL A 29 -3.39 12.59 1.80
CA VAL A 29 -4.24 12.70 0.60
C VAL A 29 -5.27 11.58 0.46
N ILE A 30 -5.08 10.48 1.19
CA ILE A 30 -6.04 9.36 1.33
C ILE A 30 -6.08 8.89 2.78
N SER A 31 -7.17 8.24 3.16
CA SER A 31 -7.26 7.58 4.46
C SER A 31 -6.54 6.23 4.43
N TYR A 32 -5.87 5.87 5.50
CA TYR A 32 -5.20 4.58 5.67
C TYR A 32 -5.08 4.20 7.14
N THR A 33 -4.95 2.89 7.40
CA THR A 33 -4.65 2.35 8.73
C THR A 33 -3.15 2.20 8.93
N ASP A 34 -2.70 2.02 10.17
CA ASP A 34 -1.29 1.73 10.47
C ASP A 34 -0.83 0.44 9.77
N GLU A 35 -1.69 -0.57 9.71
CA GLU A 35 -1.41 -1.81 8.99
C GLU A 35 -1.23 -1.56 7.49
N GLU A 36 -2.11 -0.78 6.87
CA GLU A 36 -2.01 -0.42 5.45
C GLU A 36 -0.75 0.39 5.14
N PHE A 37 -0.32 1.24 6.07
CA PHE A 37 0.95 1.94 5.95
C PHE A 37 2.14 0.97 5.94
N ASP A 38 2.15 -0.01 6.83
CA ASP A 38 3.18 -1.05 6.86
C ASP A 38 3.18 -1.87 5.57
N MET A 39 2.01 -2.28 5.09
CA MET A 39 1.86 -2.98 3.81
C MET A 39 2.46 -2.16 2.66
N LEU A 40 2.14 -0.88 2.58
CA LEU A 40 2.68 0.03 1.58
C LEU A 40 4.21 0.09 1.63
N CYS A 41 4.79 0.25 2.81
CA CYS A 41 6.24 0.30 2.98
C CYS A 41 6.94 -0.99 2.53
N TYR A 42 6.38 -2.16 2.87
CA TYR A 42 6.92 -3.44 2.41
C TYR A 42 6.82 -3.61 0.89
N VAL A 43 5.72 -3.22 0.30
CA VAL A 43 5.55 -3.28 -1.16
C VAL A 43 6.53 -2.35 -1.87
N LEU A 44 6.67 -1.12 -1.41
CA LEU A 44 7.67 -0.18 -1.96
C LEU A 44 9.10 -0.72 -1.85
N GLN A 45 9.43 -1.32 -0.72
CA GLN A 45 10.74 -1.93 -0.53
C GLN A 45 10.99 -3.08 -1.51
N GLY A 46 10.00 -3.94 -1.73
CA GLY A 46 10.10 -5.06 -2.67
C GLY A 46 10.14 -4.63 -4.14
N GLU A 47 9.37 -3.60 -4.50
CA GLU A 47 9.28 -3.13 -5.89
C GLU A 47 10.46 -2.23 -6.28
N VAL A 48 10.81 -1.26 -5.46
CA VAL A 48 11.76 -0.18 -5.79
C VAL A 48 12.73 0.15 -4.67
N GLY A 49 12.95 -0.76 -3.73
CA GLY A 49 13.80 -0.52 -2.56
C GLY A 49 15.24 -0.14 -2.89
N ASN A 50 15.76 -0.60 -4.03
CA ASN A 50 17.10 -0.31 -4.51
C ASN A 50 17.16 0.86 -5.53
N CYS A 51 16.02 1.48 -5.81
CA CYS A 51 15.91 2.60 -6.72
C CYS A 51 16.01 3.95 -5.99
N SER A 52 15.95 5.04 -6.75
CA SER A 52 15.99 6.39 -6.19
C SER A 52 14.76 6.70 -5.32
N GLU A 53 14.87 7.73 -4.48
CA GLU A 53 13.72 8.25 -3.73
C GLU A 53 12.57 8.65 -4.65
N GLN A 54 12.88 9.23 -5.82
CA GLN A 54 11.88 9.62 -6.79
C GLN A 54 11.08 8.41 -7.31
N SER A 55 11.74 7.27 -7.55
CA SER A 55 11.06 6.03 -7.91
C SER A 55 10.16 5.50 -6.81
N LYS A 56 10.62 5.56 -5.56
CA LYS A 56 9.80 5.16 -4.40
C LYS A 56 8.55 6.02 -4.27
N ILE A 57 8.68 7.32 -4.45
CA ILE A 57 7.56 8.27 -4.43
C ILE A 57 6.63 8.01 -5.61
N ALA A 58 7.17 7.77 -6.81
CA ALA A 58 6.37 7.50 -8.00
C ALA A 58 5.51 6.24 -7.85
N VAL A 59 6.08 5.13 -7.38
CA VAL A 59 5.32 3.90 -7.15
C VAL A 59 4.29 4.06 -6.04
N ALA A 60 4.63 4.77 -4.96
CA ALA A 60 3.67 5.11 -3.92
C ALA A 60 2.50 5.91 -4.49
N ASN A 61 2.76 6.86 -5.37
CA ASN A 61 1.72 7.65 -6.03
C ASN A 61 0.84 6.81 -6.97
N VAL A 62 1.40 5.83 -7.67
CA VAL A 62 0.59 4.88 -8.45
C VAL A 62 -0.43 4.19 -7.56
N ILE A 63 -0.01 3.71 -6.39
CA ILE A 63 -0.89 3.06 -5.42
C ILE A 63 -1.96 4.04 -4.91
N ILE A 64 -1.55 5.22 -4.50
CA ILE A 64 -2.45 6.30 -4.05
C ILE A 64 -3.47 6.67 -5.14
N ASN A 65 -3.02 6.85 -6.38
CA ASN A 65 -3.89 7.18 -7.50
C ASN A 65 -4.90 6.06 -7.78
N ARG A 66 -4.50 4.80 -7.66
CA ARG A 66 -5.42 3.65 -7.76
C ARG A 66 -6.52 3.70 -6.70
N VAL A 67 -6.18 4.03 -5.46
CA VAL A 67 -7.17 4.22 -4.39
C VAL A 67 -8.13 5.36 -4.74
N LYS A 68 -7.60 6.49 -5.20
CA LYS A 68 -8.40 7.66 -5.56
C LYS A 68 -9.38 7.40 -6.70
N THR A 69 -9.00 6.62 -7.71
CA THR A 69 -9.88 6.32 -8.85
C THR A 69 -11.01 5.36 -8.48
N GLY A 70 -10.82 4.55 -7.45
CA GLY A 70 -11.77 3.50 -7.04
C GLY A 70 -11.86 2.31 -8.00
N ARG A 71 -11.19 2.33 -9.14
CA ARG A 71 -11.24 1.24 -10.15
C ARG A 71 -10.45 -0.01 -9.76
N PHE A 72 -9.54 0.11 -8.82
CA PHE A 72 -8.65 -0.97 -8.34
C PHE A 72 -8.98 -1.41 -6.91
N GLY A 73 -10.05 -0.91 -6.35
CA GLY A 73 -10.43 -1.03 -4.95
C GLY A 73 -10.50 0.35 -4.30
N SER A 74 -10.93 0.42 -3.04
CA SER A 74 -11.18 1.67 -2.32
C SER A 74 -10.21 1.93 -1.18
N SER A 75 -9.25 1.04 -0.96
CA SER A 75 -8.26 1.14 0.12
C SER A 75 -6.87 0.70 -0.37
N ILE A 76 -5.83 1.06 0.38
CA ILE A 76 -4.48 0.55 0.11
C ILE A 76 -4.47 -0.98 0.16
N SER A 77 -5.13 -1.58 1.14
CA SER A 77 -5.23 -3.03 1.27
C SER A 77 -5.84 -3.67 0.01
N ASP A 78 -6.95 -3.13 -0.49
CA ASP A 78 -7.59 -3.63 -1.71
C ASP A 78 -6.64 -3.60 -2.92
N VAL A 79 -5.94 -2.48 -3.09
CA VAL A 79 -5.01 -2.28 -4.21
C VAL A 79 -3.83 -3.25 -4.12
N LEU A 80 -3.23 -3.39 -2.95
CA LEU A 80 -2.01 -4.19 -2.76
C LEU A 80 -2.27 -5.69 -2.74
N THR A 81 -3.47 -6.12 -2.37
CA THR A 81 -3.84 -7.54 -2.31
C THR A 81 -4.55 -8.05 -3.56
N ALA A 82 -4.81 -7.18 -4.53
CA ALA A 82 -5.43 -7.58 -5.79
C ALA A 82 -4.57 -8.65 -6.50
N PRO A 83 -5.19 -9.73 -7.04
CA PRO A 83 -4.45 -10.82 -7.67
C PRO A 83 -3.52 -10.33 -8.79
N ASN A 84 -2.27 -10.82 -8.79
CA ASN A 84 -1.25 -10.58 -9.83
C ASN A 84 -0.85 -9.12 -10.04
N GLN A 85 -1.10 -8.22 -9.07
CA GLN A 85 -0.71 -6.81 -9.18
C GLN A 85 0.62 -6.51 -8.47
N PHE A 86 0.69 -6.75 -7.16
CA PHE A 86 1.86 -6.45 -6.34
C PHE A 86 2.36 -7.72 -5.64
N THR A 87 3.19 -8.51 -6.30
CA THR A 87 3.75 -9.74 -5.70
C THR A 87 4.63 -9.43 -4.48
N ALA A 88 5.18 -8.22 -4.39
CA ALA A 88 5.95 -7.77 -3.24
C ALA A 88 5.16 -7.76 -1.92
N ILE A 89 3.81 -7.83 -1.95
CA ILE A 89 2.99 -7.99 -0.76
C ILE A 89 3.32 -9.28 0.02
N ASN A 90 3.84 -10.29 -0.65
CA ASN A 90 4.29 -11.53 0.01
C ASN A 90 5.44 -11.28 0.99
N GLY A 91 6.24 -10.23 0.76
CA GLY A 91 7.27 -9.80 1.71
C GLY A 91 6.68 -9.32 3.03
N TYR A 92 5.55 -8.64 2.98
CA TYR A 92 4.82 -8.22 4.19
C TYR A 92 4.35 -9.44 5.00
N TYR A 93 3.69 -10.41 4.37
CA TYR A 93 3.19 -11.60 5.06
C TYR A 93 4.30 -12.48 5.64
N SER A 94 5.43 -12.57 4.96
CA SER A 94 6.57 -13.41 5.38
C SER A 94 7.57 -12.68 6.29
N GLY A 95 7.43 -11.36 6.46
CA GLY A 95 8.39 -10.53 7.18
C GLY A 95 9.74 -10.34 6.47
N ARG A 96 9.80 -10.65 5.16
CA ARG A 96 10.98 -10.45 4.32
C ARG A 96 10.99 -9.03 3.75
N ASN A 97 12.17 -8.59 3.31
CA ASN A 97 12.35 -7.27 2.70
C ASN A 97 11.81 -6.14 3.56
N LYS A 98 12.22 -6.13 4.83
CA LYS A 98 11.84 -5.06 5.75
C LYS A 98 12.18 -3.70 5.14
N PRO A 99 11.26 -2.74 5.17
CA PRO A 99 11.50 -1.42 4.61
C PRO A 99 12.62 -0.71 5.37
N THR A 100 13.49 -0.05 4.61
CA THR A 100 14.48 0.87 5.17
C THR A 100 13.80 2.15 5.65
N GLN A 101 14.48 2.93 6.49
CA GLN A 101 13.95 4.24 6.91
C GLN A 101 13.71 5.15 5.72
N ASN A 102 14.59 5.11 4.71
CA ASN A 102 14.41 5.89 3.48
C ASN A 102 13.10 5.52 2.77
N THR A 103 12.80 4.23 2.62
CA THR A 103 11.53 3.79 2.01
C THR A 103 10.32 4.24 2.83
N ILE A 104 10.38 4.14 4.15
CA ILE A 104 9.32 4.61 5.05
C ILE A 104 9.10 6.12 4.88
N ASP A 105 10.16 6.91 4.85
CA ASP A 105 10.08 8.36 4.69
C ASP A 105 9.49 8.75 3.32
N CYS A 106 9.86 8.04 2.25
CA CYS A 106 9.29 8.25 0.92
C CYS A 106 7.78 7.93 0.88
N ALA A 107 7.34 6.86 1.54
CA ALA A 107 5.92 6.53 1.68
C ALA A 107 5.15 7.66 2.39
N LYS A 108 5.69 8.20 3.47
CA LYS A 108 5.09 9.34 4.19
C LYS A 108 5.01 10.58 3.32
N ARG A 109 6.06 10.91 2.57
CA ARG A 109 6.10 12.06 1.67
C ARG A 109 5.00 11.96 0.62
N ALA A 110 4.85 10.80 -0.01
CA ALA A 110 3.80 10.58 -1.01
C ALA A 110 2.40 10.69 -0.39
N LEU A 111 2.16 10.08 0.76
CA LEU A 111 0.88 10.18 1.47
C LEU A 111 0.56 11.62 1.92
N ASN A 112 1.56 12.42 2.18
CA ASN A 112 1.43 13.84 2.52
C ASN A 112 1.30 14.76 1.31
N GLY A 113 1.25 14.22 0.08
CA GLY A 113 0.92 14.96 -1.11
C GLY A 113 2.07 15.19 -2.10
N GLU A 114 3.30 14.71 -1.83
CA GLU A 114 4.36 14.77 -2.82
C GLU A 114 4.03 13.84 -3.97
N ASP A 115 3.85 14.39 -5.17
CA ASP A 115 3.41 13.67 -6.35
C ASP A 115 4.25 14.03 -7.57
N ASN A 116 4.95 13.04 -8.09
CA ASN A 116 5.74 13.13 -9.31
C ASN A 116 5.22 12.20 -10.42
N SER A 117 4.02 11.63 -10.24
CA SER A 117 3.51 10.56 -11.11
C SER A 117 2.70 11.04 -12.33
N ASN A 118 2.33 12.31 -12.39
CA ASN A 118 1.44 12.85 -13.41
C ASN A 118 0.11 12.07 -13.55
N GLY A 119 -0.41 11.54 -12.45
CA GLY A 119 -1.65 10.79 -12.42
C GLY A 119 -1.53 9.32 -12.81
N ALA A 120 -0.33 8.78 -12.92
CA ALA A 120 -0.10 7.40 -13.33
C ALA A 120 -0.78 6.40 -12.38
N VAL A 121 -1.35 5.35 -12.98
CA VAL A 121 -1.96 4.21 -12.29
C VAL A 121 -1.35 2.88 -12.73
N TYR A 122 -0.45 2.89 -13.71
CA TYR A 122 0.29 1.74 -14.22
C TYR A 122 1.76 2.08 -14.39
N TYR A 123 2.62 1.08 -14.24
CA TYR A 123 4.02 1.17 -14.62
C TYR A 123 4.56 -0.20 -15.01
N TYR A 124 5.59 -0.22 -15.85
CA TYR A 124 6.33 -1.43 -16.18
C TYR A 124 7.79 -1.09 -16.53
N ALA A 125 8.66 -2.10 -16.44
CA ALA A 125 10.06 -1.98 -16.81
C ALA A 125 10.29 -2.63 -18.19
N PRO A 126 10.51 -1.86 -19.27
CA PRO A 126 10.70 -2.40 -20.61
C PRO A 126 11.82 -3.43 -20.73
N LYS A 127 12.85 -3.29 -19.90
CA LYS A 127 13.98 -4.23 -19.86
C LYS A 127 13.56 -5.66 -19.51
N TYR A 128 12.51 -5.82 -18.69
CA TYR A 128 12.09 -7.10 -18.13
C TYR A 128 10.74 -7.59 -18.66
N CYS A 129 10.08 -6.80 -19.49
CA CYS A 129 8.75 -7.10 -19.96
C CYS A 129 8.62 -6.70 -21.44
N GLY A 130 8.33 -7.65 -22.30
CA GLY A 130 8.19 -7.44 -23.73
C GLY A 130 6.89 -8.00 -24.29
N GLY A 131 6.82 -8.10 -25.61
CA GLY A 131 5.70 -8.72 -26.34
C GLY A 131 4.37 -8.00 -26.14
N SER A 132 3.30 -8.78 -26.04
CA SER A 132 1.92 -8.26 -25.94
C SER A 132 1.66 -7.47 -24.66
N THR A 133 2.32 -7.82 -23.58
CA THR A 133 2.19 -7.10 -22.29
C THR A 133 2.77 -5.69 -22.41
N ALA A 134 3.98 -5.56 -22.97
CA ALA A 134 4.58 -4.24 -23.21
C ALA A 134 3.72 -3.42 -24.20
N ALA A 135 3.24 -4.03 -25.26
CA ALA A 135 2.37 -3.37 -26.24
C ALA A 135 1.08 -2.85 -25.60
N TRP A 136 0.52 -3.60 -24.65
CA TRP A 136 -0.65 -3.15 -23.90
C TRP A 136 -0.35 -1.90 -23.08
N PHE A 137 0.75 -1.86 -22.31
CA PHE A 137 1.14 -0.67 -21.57
C PHE A 137 1.34 0.53 -22.50
N GLU A 138 2.05 0.35 -23.61
CA GLU A 138 2.33 1.43 -24.56
C GLU A 138 1.08 1.93 -25.31
N SER A 139 -0.03 1.19 -25.27
CA SER A 139 -1.34 1.66 -25.77
C SER A 139 -2.04 2.65 -24.84
N LEU A 140 -1.60 2.75 -23.59
CA LEU A 140 -2.15 3.66 -22.58
C LEU A 140 -1.57 5.08 -22.73
N THR A 141 -2.11 6.02 -21.96
CA THR A 141 -1.58 7.38 -21.93
C THR A 141 -0.27 7.43 -21.16
N PHE A 142 0.82 7.76 -21.83
CA PHE A 142 2.14 7.90 -21.22
C PHE A 142 2.19 9.10 -20.27
N CYS A 143 2.75 8.91 -19.09
CA CYS A 143 2.92 9.94 -18.06
C CYS A 143 4.37 10.39 -17.93
N MET A 144 5.28 9.44 -17.72
CA MET A 144 6.70 9.71 -17.52
C MET A 144 7.54 8.44 -17.57
N GLU A 145 8.86 8.61 -17.61
CA GLU A 145 9.85 7.55 -17.46
C GLU A 145 10.83 7.93 -16.33
N LEU A 146 11.17 6.96 -15.49
CA LEU A 146 12.06 7.18 -14.36
C LEU A 146 12.74 5.86 -13.96
N ASP A 147 14.07 5.88 -13.82
CA ASP A 147 14.87 4.71 -13.42
C ASP A 147 14.57 3.43 -14.24
N GLY A 148 14.35 3.58 -15.54
CA GLY A 148 14.05 2.45 -16.43
C GLY A 148 12.63 1.92 -16.34
N GLN A 149 11.74 2.61 -15.66
CA GLN A 149 10.30 2.30 -15.60
C GLN A 149 9.49 3.36 -16.34
N ARG A 150 8.47 2.91 -17.05
CA ARG A 150 7.54 3.76 -17.80
C ARG A 150 6.19 3.75 -17.11
N TYR A 151 5.60 4.93 -16.95
CA TYR A 151 4.37 5.16 -16.18
C TYR A 151 3.25 5.63 -17.09
N PHE A 152 2.02 5.14 -16.82
CA PHE A 152 0.85 5.35 -17.68
C PHE A 152 -0.43 5.56 -16.87
N LYS A 153 -1.45 6.09 -17.54
CA LYS A 153 -2.81 6.20 -17.03
C LYS A 153 -3.89 5.92 -18.08
#